data_6fde2467cfb8381277a781e9ddc36d33
#
_entry.id   6fde2467cfb8381277a781e9ddc36d33
#
_cell.length_a   1.000
_cell.length_b   1.000
_cell.length_c   1.000
_cell.angle_alpha   90.00
_cell.angle_beta   90.00
_cell.angle_gamma   90.00
#
_symmetry.space_group_name_H-M   'P 1'
#
loop_
_entity.id
_entity.type
_entity.pdbx_description
1 polymer ?
#
loop_
_entity_poly.entity_id
_entity_poly.type
_entity_poly.pdbx_seq_one_letter_code
_entity_poly.pdbx_strand_id
1 'polypeptide(L)'
;MILVVFLRANLVYHHSMISKLSRNPIPFDQPATYQISVQGRIDPAMCDLLGGMTISPDTVEADHTVTTLCGELGDQASLAGVLNTLYEMHLTVLLVKRLEI
;
A
#
# COMPACT_ATOMS: atom_id res chain seq x y z
N MET A 1 11.39 -1.62 -7.98
CA MET A 1 11.47 -0.34 -7.30
C MET A 1 10.50 -0.29 -6.15
N ILE A 2 10.90 0.26 -5.05
CA ILE A 2 10.09 0.31 -3.86
C ILE A 2 9.78 1.76 -3.54
N LEU A 3 8.50 2.06 -3.39
CA LEU A 3 8.04 3.32 -2.81
C LEU A 3 7.47 2.98 -1.44
N VAL A 4 8.11 3.47 -0.42
CA VAL A 4 7.67 3.22 0.96
C VAL A 4 7.11 4.52 1.51
N VAL A 5 5.86 4.45 1.95
CA VAL A 5 5.17 5.59 2.54
C VAL A 5 4.67 5.19 3.91
N PHE A 6 5.05 5.96 4.89
CA PHE A 6 4.56 5.77 6.24
C PHE A 6 3.59 6.89 6.55
N LEU A 7 2.32 6.57 6.70
CA LEU A 7 1.30 7.57 6.92
C LEU A 7 1.44 8.31 8.25
N ARG A 8 2.19 7.74 9.13
CA ARG A 8 2.52 8.42 10.37
C ARG A 8 3.82 9.18 10.25
N ALA A 9 4.20 9.36 9.10
CA ALA A 9 5.15 10.26 8.57
C ALA A 9 6.38 10.60 9.32
N ASN A 10 7.41 10.04 8.94
CA ASN A 10 8.69 10.62 9.21
C ASN A 10 9.27 11.07 7.87
N LEU A 11 9.21 12.36 7.62
CA LEU A 11 9.64 12.92 6.34
C LEU A 11 11.10 12.68 6.04
N VAL A 12 11.91 12.62 7.07
CA VAL A 12 13.33 12.36 6.91
C VAL A 12 13.55 10.99 6.28
N TYR A 13 12.80 10.04 6.73
CA TYR A 13 12.88 8.68 6.23
C TYR A 13 12.49 8.60 4.77
N HIS A 14 11.40 9.26 4.45
CA HIS A 14 10.89 9.32 3.10
C HIS A 14 11.92 9.94 2.15
N HIS A 15 12.55 11.00 2.56
CA HIS A 15 13.57 11.67 1.75
C HIS A 15 14.73 10.74 1.43
N SER A 16 15.16 9.98 2.41
CA SER A 16 16.23 9.03 2.25
C SER A 16 15.92 7.96 1.21
N MET A 17 14.67 7.52 1.18
CA MET A 17 14.23 6.48 0.25
C MET A 17 14.11 6.99 -1.17
N ILE A 18 13.69 8.22 -1.37
CA ILE A 18 13.51 8.78 -2.70
C ILE A 18 14.78 8.70 -3.54
N SER A 19 15.93 8.93 -2.92
CA SER A 19 17.19 8.92 -3.65
C SER A 19 17.52 7.56 -4.26
N LYS A 20 16.84 6.51 -3.82
CA LYS A 20 17.08 5.15 -4.30
C LYS A 20 16.04 4.65 -5.28
N LEU A 21 15.00 5.41 -5.50
CA LEU A 21 13.81 4.90 -6.14
C LEU A 21 13.81 4.98 -7.64
N SER A 22 14.45 5.93 -8.23
CA SER A 22 14.05 6.23 -9.58
C SER A 22 15.11 5.99 -10.61
N ARG A 23 15.46 4.77 -10.80
CA ARG A 23 16.17 4.44 -12.01
C ARG A 23 15.28 4.55 -13.21
N ASN A 24 14.05 4.09 -13.06
CA ASN A 24 13.08 4.05 -14.15
C ASN A 24 11.81 4.75 -13.68
N PRO A 25 11.66 6.02 -14.02
CA PRO A 25 10.43 6.73 -13.68
C PRO A 25 9.22 6.01 -14.23
N ILE A 26 8.12 6.07 -13.49
CA ILE A 26 6.89 5.42 -13.88
C ILE A 26 5.87 6.48 -14.19
N PRO A 27 5.28 6.43 -15.38
CA PRO A 27 4.23 7.36 -15.71
C PRO A 27 3.07 7.25 -14.72
N PHE A 28 2.47 8.38 -14.43
CA PHE A 28 1.40 8.49 -13.45
C PHE A 28 0.20 7.59 -13.79
N ASP A 29 -0.07 7.41 -15.06
CA ASP A 29 -1.24 6.70 -15.55
C ASP A 29 -0.98 5.25 -15.96
N GLN A 30 0.11 4.68 -15.51
CA GLN A 30 0.45 3.30 -15.84
C GLN A 30 0.11 2.35 -14.70
N PRO A 31 -0.29 1.11 -15.03
CA PRO A 31 -0.52 0.11 -13.99
C PRO A 31 0.77 -0.31 -13.30
N ALA A 32 0.64 -0.69 -12.05
CA ALA A 32 1.74 -1.25 -11.29
C ALA A 32 1.18 -2.17 -10.21
N THR A 33 2.02 -3.08 -9.74
CA THR A 33 1.66 -3.97 -8.65
C THR A 33 2.10 -3.35 -7.32
N TYR A 34 1.20 -3.35 -6.38
CA TYR A 34 1.43 -2.76 -5.06
C TYR A 34 1.18 -3.77 -3.96
N GLN A 35 1.89 -3.57 -2.87
CA GLN A 35 1.65 -4.25 -1.62
C GLN A 35 1.38 -3.19 -0.57
N ILE A 36 0.28 -3.34 0.14
CA ILE A 36 -0.12 -2.41 1.19
C ILE A 36 -0.31 -3.18 2.47
N SER A 37 0.34 -2.76 3.53
CA SER A 37 0.16 -3.39 4.85
C SER A 37 -0.57 -2.42 5.76
N VAL A 38 -1.57 -2.92 6.46
CA VAL A 38 -2.36 -2.12 7.37
C VAL A 38 -2.41 -2.78 8.74
N GLN A 39 -2.58 -1.95 9.76
CA GLN A 39 -2.80 -2.43 11.11
C GLN A 39 -4.29 -2.72 11.28
N GLY A 40 -4.60 -3.95 11.67
CA GLY A 40 -5.97 -4.37 11.85
C GLY A 40 -6.36 -5.48 10.90
N ARG A 41 -7.61 -5.90 11.00
CA ARG A 41 -8.13 -7.00 10.21
C ARG A 41 -9.08 -6.49 9.15
N ILE A 42 -8.94 -7.02 7.93
CA ILE A 42 -9.86 -6.74 6.84
C ILE A 42 -10.43 -8.05 6.35
N ASP A 43 -11.76 -8.10 6.21
CA ASP A 43 -12.44 -9.25 5.64
C ASP A 43 -12.03 -9.38 4.16
N PRO A 44 -11.54 -10.55 3.73
CA PRO A 44 -11.19 -10.75 2.32
C PRO A 44 -12.31 -10.47 1.34
N ALA A 45 -13.57 -10.55 1.78
CA ALA A 45 -14.71 -10.23 0.93
C ALA A 45 -14.76 -8.76 0.52
N MET A 46 -13.97 -7.90 1.16
CA MET A 46 -13.93 -6.47 0.84
C MET A 46 -12.99 -6.13 -0.31
N CYS A 47 -12.42 -7.12 -0.98
CA CYS A 47 -11.45 -6.87 -2.04
C CYS A 47 -11.98 -5.95 -3.14
N ASP A 48 -13.26 -6.03 -3.48
CA ASP A 48 -13.84 -5.18 -4.51
C ASP A 48 -13.82 -3.69 -4.14
N LEU A 49 -13.90 -3.39 -2.85
CA LEU A 49 -13.83 -2.01 -2.37
C LEU A 49 -12.40 -1.51 -2.32
N LEU A 50 -11.46 -2.40 -2.43
CA LEU A 50 -10.04 -2.10 -2.31
C LEU A 50 -9.30 -2.40 -3.61
N GLY A 51 -9.89 -1.96 -4.72
CA GLY A 51 -9.26 -2.04 -6.03
C GLY A 51 -9.10 -3.44 -6.58
N GLY A 52 -9.81 -4.41 -6.05
CA GLY A 52 -9.67 -5.80 -6.47
C GLY A 52 -8.38 -6.45 -5.96
N MET A 53 -7.70 -5.84 -5.04
CA MET A 53 -6.47 -6.39 -4.48
C MET A 53 -6.77 -7.64 -3.64
N THR A 54 -5.86 -8.58 -3.68
CA THR A 54 -5.96 -9.79 -2.85
C THR A 54 -5.63 -9.42 -1.41
N ILE A 55 -6.49 -9.81 -0.50
CA ILE A 55 -6.31 -9.57 0.92
C ILE A 55 -5.78 -10.84 1.56
N SER A 56 -4.57 -10.80 2.08
CA SER A 56 -3.92 -11.95 2.68
C SER A 56 -4.43 -12.18 4.10
N PRO A 57 -4.38 -13.43 4.57
CA PRO A 57 -4.70 -13.72 5.95
C PRO A 57 -3.87 -12.87 6.91
N ASP A 58 -4.47 -12.56 8.04
CA ASP A 58 -3.82 -11.74 9.05
C ASP A 58 -2.59 -12.42 9.60
N THR A 59 -1.56 -11.61 9.84
CA THR A 59 -0.42 -12.05 10.65
C THR A 59 -0.39 -11.23 11.91
N VAL A 60 0.14 -11.82 12.98
CA VAL A 60 0.28 -11.11 14.25
C VAL A 60 1.73 -10.70 14.38
N GLU A 61 1.97 -9.40 14.54
CA GLU A 61 3.30 -8.88 14.77
C GLU A 61 3.28 -8.06 16.06
N ALA A 62 4.19 -8.36 16.97
CA ALA A 62 4.20 -7.76 18.29
C ALA A 62 2.81 -7.91 18.93
N ASP A 63 2.11 -6.83 19.17
CA ASP A 63 0.81 -6.86 19.84
C ASP A 63 -0.35 -6.52 18.92
N HIS A 64 -0.14 -6.56 17.60
CA HIS A 64 -1.21 -6.16 16.68
C HIS A 64 -1.27 -7.07 15.47
N THR A 65 -2.42 -7.05 14.84
CA THR A 65 -2.66 -7.80 13.61
C THR A 65 -2.28 -6.94 12.42
N VAL A 66 -1.62 -7.55 11.45
CA VAL A 66 -1.28 -6.89 10.19
C VAL A 66 -1.95 -7.62 9.06
N THR A 67 -2.67 -6.89 8.22
CA THR A 67 -3.29 -7.42 7.01
C THR A 67 -2.55 -6.86 5.81
N THR A 68 -2.30 -7.71 4.83
CA THR A 68 -1.57 -7.32 3.63
C THR A 68 -2.49 -7.41 2.42
N LEU A 69 -2.51 -6.33 1.62
CA LEU A 69 -3.19 -6.30 0.33
C LEU A 69 -2.13 -6.32 -0.76
N CYS A 70 -2.37 -7.09 -1.80
CA CYS A 70 -1.44 -7.18 -2.92
C CYS A 70 -2.21 -7.28 -4.22
N GLY A 71 -1.77 -6.54 -5.23
CA GLY A 71 -2.41 -6.62 -6.54
C GLY A 71 -2.01 -5.48 -7.45
N GLU A 72 -2.42 -5.60 -8.71
CA GLU A 72 -2.19 -4.58 -9.70
C GLU A 72 -3.26 -3.51 -9.61
N LEU A 73 -2.83 -2.26 -9.62
CA LEU A 73 -3.72 -1.11 -9.72
C LEU A 73 -3.42 -0.39 -11.03
N GLY A 74 -4.47 0.07 -11.70
CA GLY A 74 -4.36 0.57 -13.06
C GLY A 74 -3.60 1.87 -13.20
N ASP A 75 -3.56 2.69 -12.17
CA ASP A 75 -2.89 3.98 -12.19
C ASP A 75 -2.73 4.51 -10.77
N GLN A 76 -2.15 5.69 -10.65
CA GLN A 76 -1.96 6.32 -9.34
C GLN A 76 -3.28 6.75 -8.70
N ALA A 77 -4.27 7.07 -9.50
CA ALA A 77 -5.58 7.43 -8.98
C ALA A 77 -6.25 6.23 -8.29
N SER A 78 -6.07 5.04 -8.85
CA SER A 78 -6.56 3.80 -8.23
C SER A 78 -5.88 3.55 -6.89
N LEU A 79 -4.58 3.78 -6.82
CA LEU A 79 -3.84 3.66 -5.56
C LEU A 79 -4.37 4.65 -4.53
N ALA A 80 -4.56 5.90 -4.93
CA ALA A 80 -5.09 6.92 -4.03
C ALA A 80 -6.49 6.53 -3.53
N GLY A 81 -7.31 5.96 -4.42
CA GLY A 81 -8.64 5.50 -4.04
C GLY A 81 -8.61 4.40 -2.98
N VAL A 82 -7.72 3.44 -3.15
CA VAL A 82 -7.55 2.38 -2.15
C VAL A 82 -7.11 2.95 -0.82
N LEU A 83 -6.12 3.83 -0.83
CA LEU A 83 -5.62 4.44 0.41
C LEU A 83 -6.71 5.26 1.10
N ASN A 84 -7.51 5.98 0.32
CA ASN A 84 -8.61 6.75 0.87
C ASN A 84 -9.67 5.85 1.50
N THR A 85 -9.98 4.73 0.87
CA THR A 85 -10.93 3.76 1.42
C THR A 85 -10.42 3.21 2.75
N LEU A 86 -9.15 2.87 2.83
CA LEU A 86 -8.54 2.42 4.07
C LEU A 86 -8.62 3.49 5.16
N TYR A 87 -8.39 4.73 4.76
CA TYR A 87 -8.51 5.85 5.68
C TYR A 87 -9.94 5.96 6.23
N GLU A 88 -10.93 5.84 5.36
CA GLU A 88 -12.34 5.92 5.77
C GLU A 88 -12.74 4.76 6.67
N MET A 89 -12.08 3.63 6.54
CA MET A 89 -12.28 2.47 7.42
C MET A 89 -11.54 2.63 8.75
N HIS A 90 -10.86 3.73 8.96
CA HIS A 90 -10.08 4.00 10.18
C HIS A 90 -8.94 3.01 10.40
N LEU A 91 -8.37 2.50 9.32
CA LEU A 91 -7.25 1.59 9.40
C LEU A 91 -5.94 2.35 9.22
N THR A 92 -4.96 2.04 10.04
CA THR A 92 -3.64 2.64 9.93
C THR A 92 -2.86 1.91 8.86
N VAL A 93 -2.47 2.63 7.83
CA VAL A 93 -1.59 2.08 6.79
C VAL A 93 -0.17 2.12 7.30
N LEU A 94 0.47 0.96 7.29
CA LEU A 94 1.83 0.81 7.79
C LEU A 94 2.86 0.94 6.69
N LEU A 95 2.51 0.47 5.49
CA LEU A 95 3.47 0.40 4.39
C LEU A 95 2.73 0.41 3.07
N VAL A 96 3.23 1.16 2.11
CA VAL A 96 2.85 1.06 0.71
C VAL A 96 4.12 0.81 -0.07
N LYS A 97 4.10 -0.25 -0.86
CA LYS A 97 5.30 -0.68 -1.57
C LYS A 97 4.93 -1.05 -2.99
N ARG A 98 5.61 -0.47 -3.95
CA ARG A 98 5.45 -0.86 -5.33
C ARG A 98 6.41 -2.00 -5.63
N LEU A 99 5.86 -3.07 -6.19
CA LEU A 99 6.66 -4.24 -6.55
C LEU A 99 7.09 -4.15 -7.99
N GLU A 100 8.35 -4.39 -8.24
CA GLU A 100 8.85 -4.54 -9.59
C GLU A 100 8.88 -6.01 -9.95
N ILE A 101 8.42 -6.28 -11.14
CA ILE A 101 8.37 -7.65 -11.66
C ILE A 101 9.35 -7.80 -12.80
#